data_f4cb63eb137388010f2b80194856fd05
#
_entry.id   f4cb63eb137388010f2b80194856fd05
#
_cell.length_a   1.000
_cell.length_b   1.000
_cell.length_c   1.000
_cell.angle_alpha   90.00
_cell.angle_beta   90.00
_cell.angle_gamma   90.00
#
_symmetry.space_group_name_H-M   'P 1'
#
loop_
_entity.id
_entity.type
_entity.pdbx_description
1 polymer ?
#
loop_
_entity_poly.entity_id
_entity_poly.type
_entity_poly.pdbx_seq_one_letter_code
_entity_poly.pdbx_strand_id
1 'polypeptide(L)'
;MTVIKKLNFFKETSIAPLVIFRIIIGAIMLLGTLRFMLKGWINDLYIQPQTFFGYLGFEWVKPLLGNWMYLPFILILISSMCVILGFLYKYSAPLLFISFSYIELLDKSNYLNHYYFLSLITFLLIFVPANRSFSLDIYFKRENERKTVPLWTIGIFKFQLSIVYIFAGIAKIETDWLLNAQPLKIWLQAHREMSVFGSLLKEEWVAYLFSWFGCVYDMFIVFFLLSRKTRSIAYLLVVVFHFVTWFLLPIGIFPWVMIVSTLIFFSPEFHEKILSKFKWKKSSSVTLEIQNKSKKRIRFLIISYVLFQLFIPLRYSLYTGNLFWNEEGFRFSWRVMLMHKEGTATFYVRDSKTKREIQIRNSQFLSKTQEDQMSTQPDMILQYAQFLKEKFSDSTLIINNQTYTIHNPSIHASIFVSVNGRLSQLFIDKNHDLSKIPYTLAHRNWLEPFDSK
;
A
#
# COMPACT_ATOMS: atom_id res chain seq x y z
N MET A 1 21.72 -16.36 20.75
CA MET A 1 22.54 -16.78 19.58
C MET A 1 22.33 -18.23 19.13
N THR A 2 21.78 -19.10 19.96
CA THR A 2 21.72 -20.58 19.73
C THR A 2 20.51 -21.01 18.86
N VAL A 3 19.42 -20.26 18.79
CA VAL A 3 18.20 -20.62 18.02
C VAL A 3 18.38 -20.38 16.51
N ILE A 4 19.18 -19.38 16.14
CA ILE A 4 19.41 -19.03 14.70
C ILE A 4 20.29 -20.08 14.00
N LYS A 5 21.12 -20.84 14.74
CA LYS A 5 21.95 -21.92 14.16
C LYS A 5 21.14 -23.12 13.64
N LYS A 6 19.88 -23.32 14.06
CA LYS A 6 19.02 -24.44 13.63
C LYS A 6 18.18 -24.15 12.37
N LEU A 7 18.01 -22.91 11.95
CA LEU A 7 17.31 -22.57 10.73
C LEU A 7 18.26 -22.65 9.52
N ASN A 8 18.25 -23.78 8.84
CA ASN A 8 19.01 -23.93 7.60
C ASN A 8 18.22 -23.30 6.42
N PHE A 9 18.41 -22.00 6.21
CA PHE A 9 17.78 -21.23 5.12
C PHE A 9 18.02 -21.80 3.72
N PHE A 10 19.09 -22.58 3.56
CA PHE A 10 19.49 -23.18 2.28
C PHE A 10 19.08 -24.65 2.15
N LYS A 11 18.33 -25.19 3.12
CA LYS A 11 17.73 -26.53 2.97
C LYS A 11 16.80 -26.52 1.77
N GLU A 12 16.95 -27.55 0.94
CA GLU A 12 16.10 -27.75 -0.24
C GLU A 12 14.66 -28.12 0.15
N THR A 13 13.71 -27.54 -0.55
CA THR A 13 12.27 -27.82 -0.44
C THR A 13 11.63 -27.81 -1.83
N SER A 14 10.46 -28.38 -1.97
CA SER A 14 9.74 -28.36 -3.26
C SER A 14 9.48 -26.94 -3.76
N ILE A 15 9.64 -26.75 -5.07
CA ILE A 15 9.38 -25.47 -5.74
C ILE A 15 7.86 -25.20 -5.89
N ALA A 16 6.99 -26.18 -5.70
CA ALA A 16 5.56 -26.08 -5.98
C ALA A 16 4.86 -24.89 -5.32
N PRO A 17 5.13 -24.54 -4.04
CA PRO A 17 4.57 -23.31 -3.42
C PRO A 17 4.96 -22.04 -4.18
N LEU A 18 6.20 -21.95 -4.64
CA LEU A 18 6.71 -20.80 -5.36
C LEU A 18 6.07 -20.65 -6.75
N VAL A 19 5.86 -21.77 -7.45
CA VAL A 19 5.17 -21.80 -8.75
C VAL A 19 3.73 -21.33 -8.63
N ILE A 20 2.98 -21.86 -7.67
CA ILE A 20 1.58 -21.44 -7.44
C ILE A 20 1.53 -19.98 -7.03
N PHE A 21 2.43 -19.52 -6.15
CA PHE A 21 2.48 -18.13 -5.72
C PHE A 21 2.76 -17.19 -6.90
N ARG A 22 3.70 -17.51 -7.79
CA ARG A 22 3.95 -16.78 -9.03
C ARG A 22 2.67 -16.62 -9.88
N ILE A 23 1.94 -17.73 -10.09
CA ILE A 23 0.71 -17.73 -10.87
C ILE A 23 -0.36 -16.86 -10.21
N ILE A 24 -0.54 -16.97 -8.90
CA ILE A 24 -1.51 -16.19 -8.11
C ILE A 24 -1.20 -14.70 -8.21
N ILE A 25 0.05 -14.30 -7.95
CA ILE A 25 0.43 -12.88 -8.00
C ILE A 25 0.28 -12.32 -9.42
N GLY A 26 0.72 -13.06 -10.43
CA GLY A 26 0.50 -12.65 -11.82
C GLY A 26 -0.99 -12.48 -12.16
N ALA A 27 -1.86 -13.40 -11.69
CA ALA A 27 -3.31 -13.30 -11.89
C ALA A 27 -3.93 -12.08 -11.16
N ILE A 28 -3.53 -11.81 -9.92
CA ILE A 28 -3.95 -10.61 -9.18
C ILE A 28 -3.58 -9.34 -9.94
N MET A 29 -2.33 -9.24 -10.41
CA MET A 29 -1.85 -8.08 -11.14
C MET A 29 -2.59 -7.91 -12.47
N LEU A 30 -2.80 -9.00 -13.20
CA LEU A 30 -3.54 -8.99 -14.47
C LEU A 30 -4.99 -8.52 -14.27
N LEU A 31 -5.72 -9.19 -13.36
CA LEU A 31 -7.15 -8.91 -13.15
C LEU A 31 -7.37 -7.55 -12.48
N GLY A 32 -6.50 -7.17 -11.54
CA GLY A 32 -6.54 -5.86 -10.89
C GLY A 32 -6.33 -4.73 -11.88
N THR A 33 -5.33 -4.85 -12.76
CA THR A 33 -5.04 -3.86 -13.79
C THR A 33 -6.14 -3.80 -14.85
N LEU A 34 -6.65 -4.95 -15.30
CA LEU A 34 -7.77 -5.00 -16.24
C LEU A 34 -9.01 -4.30 -15.67
N ARG A 35 -9.36 -4.61 -14.40
CA ARG A 35 -10.45 -3.92 -13.70
C ARG A 35 -10.22 -2.41 -13.63
N PHE A 36 -9.00 -1.96 -13.34
CA PHE A 36 -8.64 -0.55 -13.26
C PHE A 36 -8.87 0.16 -14.60
N MET A 37 -8.44 -0.46 -15.70
CA MET A 37 -8.64 0.06 -17.06
C MET A 37 -10.12 0.10 -17.44
N LEU A 38 -10.88 -0.98 -17.16
CA LEU A 38 -12.31 -1.07 -17.47
C LEU A 38 -13.17 -0.05 -16.69
N LYS A 39 -12.70 0.38 -15.52
CA LYS A 39 -13.33 1.42 -14.70
C LYS A 39 -13.04 2.84 -15.20
N GLY A 40 -12.19 3.03 -16.21
CA GLY A 40 -11.78 4.33 -16.70
C GLY A 40 -10.84 5.11 -15.79
N TRP A 41 -10.35 4.49 -14.72
CA TRP A 41 -9.57 5.17 -13.67
C TRP A 41 -8.21 5.71 -14.15
N ILE A 42 -7.68 5.23 -15.29
CA ILE A 42 -6.46 5.82 -15.87
C ILE A 42 -6.73 7.26 -16.28
N ASN A 43 -7.84 7.51 -16.93
CA ASN A 43 -8.23 8.85 -17.34
C ASN A 43 -8.46 9.75 -16.12
N ASP A 44 -9.26 9.27 -15.16
CA ASP A 44 -9.71 10.07 -14.03
C ASP A 44 -8.60 10.39 -13.03
N LEU A 45 -7.64 9.46 -12.83
CA LEU A 45 -6.61 9.58 -11.80
C LEU A 45 -5.25 10.03 -12.33
N TYR A 46 -4.95 9.88 -13.64
CA TYR A 46 -3.62 10.13 -14.18
C TYR A 46 -3.57 11.02 -15.43
N ILE A 47 -4.71 11.25 -16.15
CA ILE A 47 -4.74 12.09 -17.34
C ILE A 47 -5.41 13.43 -17.06
N GLN A 48 -6.55 13.43 -16.37
CA GLN A 48 -7.31 14.64 -16.07
C GLN A 48 -6.68 15.56 -15.02
N PRO A 49 -6.07 15.04 -13.91
CA PRO A 49 -5.51 15.90 -12.88
C PRO A 49 -4.40 16.81 -13.41
N GLN A 50 -4.37 18.07 -12.95
CA GLN A 50 -3.34 19.05 -13.34
C GLN A 50 -2.10 19.00 -12.47
N THR A 51 -2.20 18.40 -11.29
CA THR A 51 -1.08 18.23 -10.37
C THR A 51 -1.10 16.85 -9.75
N PHE A 52 0.07 16.41 -9.25
CA PHE A 52 0.29 15.09 -8.67
C PHE A 52 1.12 15.23 -7.40
N PHE A 53 0.77 14.45 -6.40
CA PHE A 53 1.46 14.45 -5.10
C PHE A 53 2.54 13.38 -5.08
N GLY A 54 3.75 13.72 -5.53
CA GLY A 54 4.90 12.80 -5.56
C GLY A 54 5.43 12.46 -4.18
N TYR A 55 6.14 11.34 -4.08
CA TYR A 55 6.86 10.94 -2.87
C TYR A 55 8.18 11.68 -2.75
N LEU A 56 8.61 11.98 -1.51
CA LEU A 56 9.90 12.61 -1.23
C LEU A 56 11.05 11.77 -1.78
N GLY A 57 11.92 12.38 -2.59
CA GLY A 57 13.00 11.72 -3.31
C GLY A 57 12.61 11.09 -4.64
N PHE A 58 11.31 11.13 -5.01
CA PHE A 58 10.78 10.63 -6.27
C PHE A 58 10.00 11.70 -7.05
N GLU A 59 10.24 12.98 -6.78
CA GLU A 59 9.58 14.12 -7.42
C GLU A 59 9.84 14.19 -8.93
N TRP A 60 10.88 13.49 -9.39
CA TRP A 60 11.22 13.33 -10.81
C TRP A 60 10.29 12.36 -11.55
N VAL A 61 9.55 11.50 -10.84
CA VAL A 61 8.57 10.60 -11.44
C VAL A 61 7.33 11.42 -11.81
N LYS A 62 7.08 11.57 -13.10
CA LYS A 62 5.97 12.36 -13.65
C LYS A 62 5.09 11.48 -14.54
N PRO A 63 3.80 11.79 -14.67
CA PRO A 63 2.91 11.06 -15.58
C PRO A 63 3.35 11.26 -17.03
N LEU A 64 3.11 10.24 -17.84
CA LEU A 64 3.25 10.34 -19.28
C LEU A 64 2.13 11.21 -19.86
N LEU A 65 2.42 11.90 -20.97
CA LEU A 65 1.49 12.86 -21.57
C LEU A 65 0.27 12.17 -22.22
N GLY A 66 -0.90 12.57 -21.84
CA GLY A 66 -2.17 12.15 -22.44
C GLY A 66 -2.31 10.62 -22.51
N ASN A 67 -2.65 10.10 -23.68
CA ASN A 67 -2.91 8.67 -23.88
C ASN A 67 -1.66 7.77 -23.71
N TRP A 68 -0.45 8.32 -23.71
CA TRP A 68 0.75 7.54 -23.39
C TRP A 68 0.71 6.99 -21.97
N MET A 69 -0.15 7.55 -21.10
CA MET A 69 -0.35 7.04 -19.75
C MET A 69 -0.95 5.62 -19.72
N TYR A 70 -1.55 5.13 -20.79
CA TYR A 70 -1.98 3.74 -20.91
C TYR A 70 -0.82 2.75 -21.05
N LEU A 71 0.36 3.20 -21.52
CA LEU A 71 1.51 2.33 -21.77
C LEU A 71 1.97 1.53 -20.53
N PRO A 72 2.23 2.13 -19.35
CA PRO A 72 2.63 1.36 -18.18
C PRO A 72 1.56 0.31 -17.77
N PHE A 73 0.28 0.60 -17.91
CA PHE A 73 -0.79 -0.37 -17.62
C PHE A 73 -0.79 -1.55 -18.63
N ILE A 74 -0.57 -1.29 -19.91
CA ILE A 74 -0.41 -2.32 -20.94
C ILE A 74 0.84 -3.18 -20.63
N LEU A 75 1.93 -2.57 -20.21
CA LEU A 75 3.14 -3.28 -19.80
C LEU A 75 2.89 -4.18 -18.57
N ILE A 76 2.07 -3.74 -17.60
CA ILE A 76 1.65 -4.57 -16.47
C ILE A 76 0.82 -5.76 -16.96
N LEU A 77 -0.15 -5.57 -17.85
CA LEU A 77 -0.96 -6.67 -18.40
C LEU A 77 -0.09 -7.72 -19.09
N ILE A 78 0.79 -7.29 -19.99
CA ILE A 78 1.68 -8.17 -20.74
C ILE A 78 2.63 -8.91 -19.80
N SER A 79 3.31 -8.18 -18.92
CA SER A 79 4.28 -8.77 -18.00
C SER A 79 3.61 -9.67 -16.96
N SER A 80 2.40 -9.36 -16.49
CA SER A 80 1.62 -10.23 -15.62
C SER A 80 1.26 -11.54 -16.29
N MET A 81 0.82 -11.51 -17.55
CA MET A 81 0.55 -12.72 -18.34
C MET A 81 1.83 -13.56 -18.51
N CYS A 82 2.96 -12.91 -18.82
CA CYS A 82 4.26 -13.58 -18.93
C CYS A 82 4.69 -14.20 -17.58
N VAL A 83 4.46 -13.52 -16.46
CA VAL A 83 4.74 -14.04 -15.11
C VAL A 83 3.86 -15.25 -14.80
N ILE A 84 2.55 -15.21 -15.10
CA ILE A 84 1.65 -16.37 -14.94
C ILE A 84 2.20 -17.58 -15.69
N LEU A 85 2.54 -17.39 -16.96
CA LEU A 85 3.03 -18.46 -17.84
C LEU A 85 4.49 -18.85 -17.54
N GLY A 86 5.22 -18.07 -16.75
CA GLY A 86 6.65 -18.23 -16.55
C GLY A 86 7.42 -18.08 -17.86
N PHE A 87 7.03 -17.11 -18.69
CA PHE A 87 7.62 -16.83 -19.99
C PHE A 87 8.52 -15.61 -19.94
N LEU A 88 9.76 -15.74 -20.43
CA LEU A 88 10.77 -14.67 -20.37
C LEU A 88 10.88 -14.08 -18.95
N TYR A 89 10.78 -14.93 -17.94
CA TYR A 89 10.61 -14.52 -16.53
C TYR A 89 11.70 -13.57 -16.04
N LYS A 90 12.94 -13.75 -16.52
CA LYS A 90 14.07 -12.88 -16.22
C LYS A 90 13.80 -11.42 -16.59
N TYR A 91 12.95 -11.16 -17.58
CA TYR A 91 12.60 -9.82 -18.06
C TYR A 91 11.20 -9.40 -17.60
N SER A 92 10.25 -10.33 -17.61
CA SER A 92 8.86 -10.04 -17.29
C SER A 92 8.65 -9.71 -15.81
N ALA A 93 9.36 -10.35 -14.88
CA ALA A 93 9.25 -10.04 -13.46
C ALA A 93 9.80 -8.64 -13.11
N PRO A 94 11.01 -8.22 -13.56
CA PRO A 94 11.45 -6.83 -13.40
C PRO A 94 10.54 -5.81 -14.09
N LEU A 95 10.05 -6.10 -15.31
CA LEU A 95 9.15 -5.21 -16.03
C LEU A 95 7.85 -4.99 -15.26
N LEU A 96 7.26 -6.05 -14.71
CA LEU A 96 6.07 -5.97 -13.88
C LEU A 96 6.30 -5.07 -12.66
N PHE A 97 7.40 -5.29 -11.93
CA PHE A 97 7.75 -4.49 -10.77
C PHE A 97 7.96 -3.01 -11.12
N ILE A 98 8.75 -2.72 -12.17
CA ILE A 98 9.07 -1.34 -12.56
C ILE A 98 7.82 -0.61 -13.03
N SER A 99 7.01 -1.23 -13.90
CA SER A 99 5.79 -0.59 -14.42
C SER A 99 4.76 -0.33 -13.33
N PHE A 100 4.59 -1.28 -12.40
CA PHE A 100 3.67 -1.11 -11.27
C PHE A 100 4.17 -0.05 -10.28
N SER A 101 5.45 -0.11 -9.90
CA SER A 101 6.05 0.88 -8.99
C SER A 101 6.06 2.29 -9.58
N TYR A 102 6.21 2.43 -10.91
CA TYR A 102 6.09 3.72 -11.58
C TYR A 102 4.70 4.34 -11.32
N ILE A 103 3.62 3.56 -11.50
CA ILE A 103 2.25 4.05 -11.27
C ILE A 103 2.03 4.43 -9.81
N GLU A 104 2.52 3.60 -8.87
CA GLU A 104 2.38 3.86 -7.43
C GLU A 104 3.13 5.12 -6.96
N LEU A 105 4.24 5.46 -7.62
CA LEU A 105 5.05 6.63 -7.28
C LEU A 105 4.52 7.94 -7.86
N LEU A 106 3.59 7.90 -8.82
CA LEU A 106 3.05 9.10 -9.47
C LEU A 106 2.25 9.99 -8.52
N ASP A 107 1.38 9.38 -7.70
CA ASP A 107 0.47 10.15 -6.86
C ASP A 107 0.14 9.41 -5.55
N LYS A 108 0.62 9.94 -4.45
CA LYS A 108 0.38 9.36 -3.13
C LYS A 108 -1.05 9.54 -2.61
N SER A 109 -1.90 10.34 -3.28
CA SER A 109 -3.35 10.38 -3.00
C SER A 109 -4.02 9.05 -3.29
N ASN A 110 -3.42 8.23 -4.15
CA ASN A 110 -3.88 6.90 -4.52
C ASN A 110 -3.19 5.79 -3.71
N TYR A 111 -2.39 6.12 -2.67
CA TYR A 111 -1.68 5.15 -1.86
C TYR A 111 -2.63 4.17 -1.17
N LEU A 112 -2.38 2.87 -1.36
CA LEU A 112 -3.05 1.78 -0.66
C LEU A 112 -2.03 0.77 -0.11
N ASN A 113 -2.23 0.30 1.13
CA ASN A 113 -1.32 -0.67 1.76
C ASN A 113 -1.15 -1.96 0.93
N HIS A 114 -2.19 -2.41 0.22
CA HIS A 114 -2.08 -3.60 -0.62
C HIS A 114 -1.33 -3.35 -1.95
N TYR A 115 -1.29 -2.14 -2.45
CA TYR A 115 -0.44 -1.78 -3.58
C TYR A 115 1.02 -1.75 -3.15
N TYR A 116 1.32 -1.17 -1.98
CA TYR A 116 2.66 -1.29 -1.39
C TYR A 116 3.06 -2.75 -1.16
N PHE A 117 2.17 -3.60 -0.66
CA PHE A 117 2.42 -5.04 -0.52
C PHE A 117 2.73 -5.69 -1.87
N LEU A 118 1.95 -5.44 -2.92
CA LEU A 118 2.16 -5.98 -4.26
C LEU A 118 3.48 -5.49 -4.88
N SER A 119 3.88 -4.23 -4.64
CA SER A 119 5.18 -3.71 -5.05
C SER A 119 6.33 -4.52 -4.41
N LEU A 120 6.26 -4.79 -3.10
CA LEU A 120 7.25 -5.60 -2.40
C LEU A 120 7.27 -7.05 -2.89
N ILE A 121 6.11 -7.67 -3.12
CA ILE A 121 6.02 -9.04 -3.62
C ILE A 121 6.57 -9.17 -5.04
N THR A 122 6.22 -8.25 -5.94
CA THR A 122 6.73 -8.24 -7.31
C THR A 122 8.24 -7.97 -7.34
N PHE A 123 8.76 -7.12 -6.46
CA PHE A 123 10.20 -6.95 -6.23
C PHE A 123 10.87 -8.26 -5.81
N LEU A 124 10.34 -8.95 -4.81
CA LEU A 124 10.91 -10.21 -4.33
C LEU A 124 10.88 -11.32 -5.39
N LEU A 125 9.86 -11.34 -6.25
CA LEU A 125 9.76 -12.31 -7.35
C LEU A 125 10.93 -12.22 -8.33
N ILE A 126 11.56 -11.06 -8.50
CA ILE A 126 12.74 -10.88 -9.36
C ILE A 126 13.91 -11.80 -8.94
N PHE A 127 14.06 -12.04 -7.62
CA PHE A 127 15.24 -12.72 -7.04
C PHE A 127 15.06 -14.22 -6.83
N VAL A 128 13.87 -14.76 -7.10
CA VAL A 128 13.56 -16.16 -6.86
C VAL A 128 13.33 -16.92 -8.17
N PRO A 129 13.74 -18.20 -8.26
CA PRO A 129 13.68 -18.97 -9.49
C PRO A 129 12.27 -19.57 -9.72
N ALA A 130 11.23 -18.73 -9.73
CA ALA A 130 9.85 -19.16 -9.77
C ALA A 130 9.43 -19.75 -11.13
N ASN A 131 10.20 -19.53 -12.20
CA ASN A 131 9.98 -20.07 -13.53
C ASN A 131 10.69 -21.42 -13.78
N ARG A 132 11.41 -21.95 -12.81
CA ARG A 132 12.20 -23.20 -13.00
C ARG A 132 11.35 -24.47 -12.98
N SER A 133 10.03 -24.36 -12.89
CA SER A 133 9.09 -25.46 -13.06
C SER A 133 7.73 -24.91 -13.49
N PHE A 134 6.96 -25.75 -14.19
CA PHE A 134 5.61 -25.42 -14.68
C PHE A 134 5.58 -24.03 -15.38
N SER A 135 6.40 -23.89 -16.42
CA SER A 135 6.62 -22.62 -17.11
C SER A 135 6.94 -22.81 -18.58
N LEU A 136 6.64 -21.80 -19.41
CA LEU A 136 7.03 -21.77 -20.81
C LEU A 136 8.54 -21.64 -21.01
N ASP A 137 9.28 -21.07 -20.07
CA ASP A 137 10.76 -21.03 -20.13
C ASP A 137 11.35 -22.45 -20.11
N ILE A 138 10.73 -23.37 -19.34
CA ILE A 138 11.11 -24.79 -19.34
C ILE A 138 10.65 -25.49 -20.64
N TYR A 139 9.41 -25.24 -21.06
CA TYR A 139 8.86 -25.85 -22.28
C TYR A 139 9.72 -25.52 -23.52
N PHE A 140 10.15 -24.27 -23.66
CA PHE A 140 11.02 -23.82 -24.74
C PHE A 140 12.52 -24.05 -24.49
N LYS A 141 12.88 -24.83 -23.45
CA LYS A 141 14.27 -25.15 -23.07
C LYS A 141 15.17 -23.90 -22.85
N ARG A 142 14.59 -22.77 -22.45
CA ARG A 142 15.33 -21.54 -22.12
C ARG A 142 16.00 -21.64 -20.75
N GLU A 143 15.46 -22.50 -19.89
CA GLU A 143 15.91 -22.71 -18.52
C GLU A 143 15.88 -24.20 -18.17
N ASN A 144 16.74 -24.62 -17.25
CA ASN A 144 16.76 -25.99 -16.75
C ASN A 144 15.71 -26.19 -15.67
N GLU A 145 14.93 -27.28 -15.78
CA GLU A 145 13.92 -27.59 -14.78
C GLU A 145 14.54 -27.88 -13.40
N ARG A 146 13.89 -27.34 -12.34
CA ARG A 146 14.20 -27.63 -10.95
C ARG A 146 12.94 -28.04 -10.23
N LYS A 147 13.05 -29.05 -9.37
CA LYS A 147 11.93 -29.52 -8.53
C LYS A 147 12.06 -29.02 -7.10
N THR A 148 13.27 -28.58 -6.73
CA THR A 148 13.55 -28.04 -5.41
C THR A 148 14.20 -26.66 -5.50
N VAL A 149 13.99 -25.90 -4.43
CA VAL A 149 14.57 -24.57 -4.23
C VAL A 149 14.99 -24.41 -2.77
N PRO A 150 15.95 -23.54 -2.46
CA PRO A 150 16.31 -23.23 -1.08
C PRO A 150 15.11 -22.67 -0.29
N LEU A 151 14.93 -23.11 0.94
CA LEU A 151 13.79 -22.74 1.79
C LEU A 151 13.56 -21.23 1.93
N TRP A 152 14.63 -20.43 1.89
CA TRP A 152 14.51 -18.97 1.98
C TRP A 152 13.67 -18.36 0.85
N THR A 153 13.64 -18.97 -0.35
CA THR A 153 12.89 -18.45 -1.51
C THR A 153 11.38 -18.43 -1.29
N ILE A 154 10.88 -19.34 -0.44
CA ILE A 154 9.48 -19.38 -0.01
C ILE A 154 9.34 -18.63 1.32
N GLY A 155 10.35 -18.76 2.20
CA GLY A 155 10.39 -18.14 3.52
C GLY A 155 10.25 -16.62 3.48
N ILE A 156 10.84 -15.95 2.48
CA ILE A 156 10.80 -14.50 2.36
C ILE A 156 9.37 -13.97 2.10
N PHE A 157 8.56 -14.70 1.31
CA PHE A 157 7.15 -14.33 1.09
C PHE A 157 6.30 -14.60 2.33
N LYS A 158 6.54 -15.71 3.04
CA LYS A 158 5.88 -15.97 4.32
C LYS A 158 6.22 -14.87 5.34
N PHE A 159 7.48 -14.47 5.40
CA PHE A 159 7.91 -13.36 6.25
C PHE A 159 7.20 -12.06 5.87
N GLN A 160 7.14 -11.71 4.57
CA GLN A 160 6.49 -10.47 4.12
C GLN A 160 5.00 -10.43 4.49
N LEU A 161 4.28 -11.53 4.30
CA LEU A 161 2.89 -11.64 4.76
C LEU A 161 2.76 -11.55 6.28
N SER A 162 3.69 -12.17 7.00
CA SER A 162 3.72 -12.12 8.48
C SER A 162 3.88 -10.70 8.99
N ILE A 163 4.75 -9.90 8.36
CA ILE A 163 4.94 -8.48 8.67
C ILE A 163 3.64 -7.70 8.52
N VAL A 164 2.90 -7.92 7.43
CA VAL A 164 1.61 -7.22 7.20
C VAL A 164 0.65 -7.48 8.36
N TYR A 165 0.42 -8.75 8.69
CA TYR A 165 -0.51 -9.11 9.77
C TYR A 165 -0.05 -8.60 11.13
N ILE A 166 1.19 -8.89 11.52
CA ILE A 166 1.69 -8.54 12.85
C ILE A 166 1.70 -7.03 13.07
N PHE A 167 2.18 -6.24 12.08
CA PHE A 167 2.18 -4.79 12.22
C PHE A 167 0.78 -4.18 12.11
N ALA A 168 -0.13 -4.78 11.34
CA ALA A 168 -1.54 -4.36 11.35
C ALA A 168 -2.18 -4.61 12.72
N GLY A 169 -1.83 -5.71 13.40
CA GLY A 169 -2.25 -5.98 14.78
C GLY A 169 -1.65 -5.01 15.78
N ILE A 170 -0.32 -4.81 15.75
CA ILE A 170 0.39 -3.85 16.63
C ILE A 170 -0.18 -2.44 16.47
N ALA A 171 -0.45 -2.02 15.23
CA ALA A 171 -1.00 -0.70 14.94
C ALA A 171 -2.42 -0.47 15.50
N LYS A 172 -3.15 -1.55 15.83
CA LYS A 172 -4.45 -1.52 16.49
C LYS A 172 -4.37 -1.43 18.01
N ILE A 173 -3.17 -1.55 18.60
CA ILE A 173 -2.96 -1.32 20.03
C ILE A 173 -2.91 0.19 20.27
N GLU A 174 -4.06 0.80 20.28
CA GLU A 174 -4.25 2.23 20.30
C GLU A 174 -5.59 2.56 21.00
N THR A 175 -5.63 3.68 21.71
CA THR A 175 -6.77 4.06 22.56
C THR A 175 -8.07 4.16 21.76
N ASP A 176 -8.05 4.85 20.61
CA ASP A 176 -9.25 5.02 19.80
C ASP A 176 -9.78 3.67 19.32
N TRP A 177 -8.89 2.77 18.90
CA TRP A 177 -9.28 1.47 18.40
C TRP A 177 -9.82 0.55 19.52
N LEU A 178 -9.05 0.33 20.60
CA LEU A 178 -9.39 -0.68 21.61
C LEU A 178 -10.39 -0.18 22.65
N LEU A 179 -10.27 1.09 23.09
CA LEU A 179 -11.07 1.61 24.19
C LEU A 179 -12.31 2.38 23.72
N ASN A 180 -12.27 2.96 22.51
CA ASN A 180 -13.36 3.73 21.94
C ASN A 180 -14.06 3.02 20.78
N ALA A 181 -13.49 1.90 20.27
CA ALA A 181 -13.93 1.18 19.08
C ALA A 181 -14.08 2.10 17.85
N GLN A 182 -13.23 3.12 17.75
CA GLN A 182 -13.19 4.04 16.62
C GLN A 182 -12.08 3.63 15.63
N PRO A 183 -12.32 3.78 14.33
CA PRO A 183 -13.50 4.36 13.68
C PRO A 183 -14.62 3.34 13.38
N LEU A 184 -14.59 2.11 13.92
CA LEU A 184 -15.56 1.07 13.60
C LEU A 184 -16.99 1.47 13.95
N LYS A 185 -17.22 2.21 15.05
CA LYS A 185 -18.54 2.76 15.37
C LYS A 185 -19.13 3.57 14.22
N ILE A 186 -18.30 4.42 13.59
CA ILE A 186 -18.72 5.25 12.44
C ILE A 186 -19.05 4.35 11.24
N TRP A 187 -18.13 3.45 10.89
CA TRP A 187 -18.26 2.65 9.66
C TRP A 187 -19.37 1.60 9.75
N LEU A 188 -19.56 0.96 10.88
CA LEU A 188 -20.62 -0.04 11.05
C LEU A 188 -21.99 0.62 11.05
N GLN A 189 -22.15 1.79 11.69
CA GLN A 189 -23.39 2.54 11.67
C GLN A 189 -23.80 3.02 10.27
N ALA A 190 -22.85 3.24 9.37
CA ALA A 190 -23.15 3.54 7.96
C ALA A 190 -23.94 2.41 7.26
N HIS A 191 -23.86 1.18 7.79
CA HIS A 191 -24.55 -0.01 7.28
C HIS A 191 -25.84 -0.37 8.05
N ARG A 192 -26.31 0.54 8.89
CA ARG A 192 -27.49 0.33 9.76
C ARG A 192 -28.80 -0.02 9.04
N GLU A 193 -28.90 0.31 7.76
CA GLU A 193 -30.09 0.09 6.94
C GLU A 193 -30.07 -1.25 6.17
N MET A 194 -29.04 -2.08 6.38
CA MET A 194 -29.00 -3.42 5.80
C MET A 194 -30.11 -4.29 6.36
N SER A 195 -30.86 -4.96 5.48
CA SER A 195 -32.06 -5.71 5.83
C SER A 195 -31.85 -6.85 6.84
N VAL A 196 -30.68 -7.52 6.80
CA VAL A 196 -30.43 -8.71 7.64
C VAL A 196 -29.60 -8.37 8.87
N PHE A 197 -28.57 -7.57 8.76
CA PHE A 197 -27.60 -7.31 9.83
C PHE A 197 -27.63 -5.88 10.38
N GLY A 198 -28.40 -4.98 9.78
CA GLY A 198 -28.39 -3.57 10.11
C GLY A 198 -28.73 -3.28 11.58
N SER A 199 -29.70 -4.01 12.17
CA SER A 199 -30.03 -3.88 13.59
C SER A 199 -28.87 -4.25 14.51
N LEU A 200 -28.12 -5.31 14.16
CA LEU A 200 -26.96 -5.75 14.92
C LEU A 200 -25.79 -4.74 14.80
N LEU A 201 -25.58 -4.18 13.62
CA LEU A 201 -24.49 -3.22 13.36
C LEU A 201 -24.70 -1.85 14.03
N LYS A 202 -25.90 -1.56 14.54
CA LYS A 202 -26.19 -0.39 15.37
C LYS A 202 -25.67 -0.50 16.79
N GLU A 203 -25.52 -1.74 17.28
CA GLU A 203 -25.16 -2.01 18.66
C GLU A 203 -23.70 -1.67 18.93
N GLU A 204 -23.42 -0.86 19.93
CA GLU A 204 -22.04 -0.45 20.25
C GLU A 204 -21.11 -1.61 20.57
N TRP A 205 -21.59 -2.64 21.27
CA TRP A 205 -20.80 -3.81 21.64
C TRP A 205 -20.26 -4.54 20.40
N VAL A 206 -20.96 -4.46 19.26
CA VAL A 206 -20.49 -5.06 17.99
C VAL A 206 -19.23 -4.36 17.49
N ALA A 207 -19.17 -3.02 17.56
CA ALA A 207 -17.97 -2.29 17.20
C ALA A 207 -16.78 -2.67 18.09
N TYR A 208 -17.00 -2.84 19.41
CA TYR A 208 -15.96 -3.33 20.31
C TYR A 208 -15.53 -4.77 19.99
N LEU A 209 -16.49 -5.65 19.69
CA LEU A 209 -16.18 -7.03 19.30
C LEU A 209 -15.29 -7.05 18.05
N PHE A 210 -15.64 -6.29 17.01
CA PHE A 210 -14.84 -6.20 15.79
C PHE A 210 -13.46 -5.58 16.04
N SER A 211 -13.39 -4.58 16.91
CA SER A 211 -12.13 -3.93 17.29
C SER A 211 -11.15 -4.90 17.95
N TRP A 212 -11.58 -5.54 19.02
CA TRP A 212 -10.77 -6.49 19.78
C TRP A 212 -10.44 -7.74 18.97
N PHE A 213 -11.44 -8.31 18.28
CA PHE A 213 -11.23 -9.47 17.42
C PHE A 213 -10.23 -9.15 16.31
N GLY A 214 -10.36 -8.01 15.62
CA GLY A 214 -9.45 -7.61 14.56
C GLY A 214 -8.01 -7.42 15.04
N CYS A 215 -7.81 -6.84 16.23
CA CYS A 215 -6.50 -6.69 16.84
C CYS A 215 -5.86 -8.05 17.17
N VAL A 216 -6.58 -8.90 17.90
CA VAL A 216 -6.10 -10.23 18.31
C VAL A 216 -5.87 -11.13 17.09
N TYR A 217 -6.79 -11.11 16.13
CA TYR A 217 -6.67 -11.87 14.89
C TYR A 217 -5.38 -11.50 14.15
N ASP A 218 -5.16 -10.23 13.85
CA ASP A 218 -3.99 -9.79 13.09
C ASP A 218 -2.67 -10.11 13.83
N MET A 219 -2.63 -9.94 15.15
CA MET A 219 -1.44 -10.26 15.94
C MET A 219 -1.06 -11.74 15.94
N PHE A 220 -2.05 -12.63 15.95
CA PHE A 220 -1.78 -14.05 16.25
C PHE A 220 -2.00 -14.99 15.07
N ILE A 221 -2.76 -14.62 14.03
CA ILE A 221 -3.13 -15.50 12.93
C ILE A 221 -1.91 -16.16 12.25
N VAL A 222 -0.80 -15.42 12.14
CA VAL A 222 0.45 -15.91 11.51
C VAL A 222 1.01 -17.12 12.25
N PHE A 223 0.99 -17.13 13.58
CA PHE A 223 1.52 -18.25 14.38
C PHE A 223 0.70 -19.52 14.14
N PHE A 224 -0.63 -19.38 14.00
CA PHE A 224 -1.51 -20.50 13.66
C PHE A 224 -1.34 -20.97 12.21
N LEU A 225 -1.07 -20.06 11.26
CA LEU A 225 -0.76 -20.40 9.87
C LEU A 225 0.59 -21.14 9.73
N LEU A 226 1.57 -20.82 10.55
CA LEU A 226 2.88 -21.51 10.56
C LEU A 226 2.80 -22.91 11.12
N SER A 227 1.90 -23.19 12.04
CA SER A 227 1.69 -24.50 12.65
C SER A 227 0.93 -25.43 11.70
N ARG A 228 1.46 -26.64 11.45
CA ARG A 228 0.80 -27.64 10.60
C ARG A 228 -0.54 -28.10 11.15
N LYS A 229 -0.71 -28.13 12.46
CA LYS A 229 -1.92 -28.63 13.14
C LYS A 229 -3.10 -27.64 13.04
N THR A 230 -2.82 -26.35 13.09
CA THR A 230 -3.85 -25.30 13.15
C THR A 230 -4.07 -24.58 11.81
N ARG A 231 -3.17 -24.76 10.85
CA ARG A 231 -3.14 -24.01 9.57
C ARG A 231 -4.47 -24.00 8.84
N SER A 232 -5.14 -25.14 8.71
CA SER A 232 -6.40 -25.22 7.94
C SER A 232 -7.52 -24.40 8.59
N ILE A 233 -7.61 -24.45 9.91
CA ILE A 233 -8.58 -23.64 10.68
C ILE A 233 -8.20 -22.17 10.61
N ALA A 234 -6.91 -21.85 10.76
CA ALA A 234 -6.41 -20.49 10.63
C ALA A 234 -6.70 -19.91 9.24
N TYR A 235 -6.52 -20.70 8.19
CA TYR A 235 -6.83 -20.25 6.83
C TYR A 235 -8.34 -20.04 6.63
N LEU A 236 -9.19 -20.88 7.21
CA LEU A 236 -10.63 -20.64 7.19
C LEU A 236 -10.98 -19.31 7.88
N LEU A 237 -10.34 -18.99 9.02
CA LEU A 237 -10.50 -17.70 9.69
C LEU A 237 -10.00 -16.54 8.81
N VAL A 238 -8.90 -16.72 8.06
CA VAL A 238 -8.44 -15.72 7.07
C VAL A 238 -9.52 -15.45 6.03
N VAL A 239 -10.12 -16.51 5.46
CA VAL A 239 -11.18 -16.38 4.45
C VAL A 239 -12.39 -15.65 5.03
N VAL A 240 -12.88 -16.08 6.20
CA VAL A 240 -14.04 -15.47 6.85
C VAL A 240 -13.79 -14.03 7.21
N PHE A 241 -12.66 -13.72 7.85
CA PHE A 241 -12.30 -12.35 8.25
C PHE A 241 -12.24 -11.40 7.05
N HIS A 242 -11.51 -11.80 6.01
CA HIS A 242 -11.37 -10.96 4.82
C HIS A 242 -12.66 -10.87 4.00
N PHE A 243 -13.50 -11.89 4.00
CA PHE A 243 -14.81 -11.83 3.35
C PHE A 243 -15.76 -10.86 4.10
N VAL A 244 -15.79 -10.92 5.44
CA VAL A 244 -16.59 -10.00 6.26
C VAL A 244 -16.10 -8.56 6.10
N THR A 245 -14.79 -8.33 6.11
CA THR A 245 -14.23 -6.99 5.90
C THR A 245 -14.49 -6.47 4.48
N TRP A 246 -14.44 -7.31 3.46
CA TRP A 246 -14.82 -6.93 2.08
C TRP A 246 -16.29 -6.55 1.96
N PHE A 247 -17.15 -7.25 2.71
CA PHE A 247 -18.59 -7.00 2.67
C PHE A 247 -18.98 -5.70 3.40
N LEU A 248 -18.31 -5.42 4.54
CA LEU A 248 -18.64 -4.27 5.39
C LEU A 248 -17.84 -3.00 5.07
N LEU A 249 -16.69 -3.10 4.40
CA LEU A 249 -15.79 -1.97 4.22
C LEU A 249 -15.41 -1.78 2.75
N PRO A 250 -15.29 -0.55 2.25
CA PRO A 250 -14.97 -0.26 0.84
C PRO A 250 -13.46 -0.44 0.55
N ILE A 251 -12.90 -1.61 0.87
CA ILE A 251 -11.45 -1.89 0.81
C ILE A 251 -10.98 -2.54 -0.51
N GLY A 252 -11.85 -2.56 -1.51
CA GLY A 252 -11.51 -2.98 -2.87
C GLY A 252 -11.03 -4.44 -2.98
N ILE A 253 -9.88 -4.63 -3.62
CA ILE A 253 -9.31 -5.97 -3.88
C ILE A 253 -8.45 -6.51 -2.73
N PHE A 254 -8.18 -5.71 -1.70
CA PHE A 254 -7.28 -6.08 -0.60
C PHE A 254 -7.58 -7.45 0.03
N PRO A 255 -8.83 -7.77 0.38
CA PRO A 255 -9.18 -9.06 0.98
C PRO A 255 -8.81 -10.25 0.09
N TRP A 256 -9.07 -10.14 -1.19
CA TRP A 256 -8.73 -11.18 -2.17
C TRP A 256 -7.23 -11.38 -2.28
N VAL A 257 -6.45 -10.29 -2.30
CA VAL A 257 -4.99 -10.34 -2.26
C VAL A 257 -4.50 -11.13 -1.05
N MET A 258 -5.04 -10.84 0.14
CA MET A 258 -4.64 -11.50 1.38
C MET A 258 -5.05 -12.97 1.42
N ILE A 259 -6.29 -13.31 1.06
CA ILE A 259 -6.79 -14.69 1.03
C ILE A 259 -5.89 -15.58 0.15
N VAL A 260 -5.67 -15.18 -1.10
CA VAL A 260 -4.94 -16.05 -2.03
C VAL A 260 -3.43 -16.06 -1.80
N SER A 261 -2.85 -14.93 -1.34
CA SER A 261 -1.42 -14.88 -0.98
C SER A 261 -1.11 -15.74 0.25
N THR A 262 -2.04 -15.87 1.19
CA THR A 262 -1.87 -16.68 2.40
C THR A 262 -1.75 -18.18 2.09
N LEU A 263 -2.15 -18.64 0.90
CA LEU A 263 -1.91 -20.02 0.47
C LEU A 263 -0.42 -20.43 0.52
N ILE A 264 0.51 -19.49 0.45
CA ILE A 264 1.98 -19.76 0.56
C ILE A 264 2.36 -20.45 1.88
N PHE A 265 1.53 -20.34 2.92
CA PHE A 265 1.78 -21.00 4.21
C PHE A 265 1.54 -22.51 4.15
N PHE A 266 0.74 -23.01 3.21
CA PHE A 266 0.46 -24.44 3.08
C PHE A 266 1.72 -25.24 2.77
N SER A 267 1.62 -26.57 2.98
CA SER A 267 2.75 -27.45 2.79
C SER A 267 3.10 -27.65 1.31
N PRO A 268 4.33 -28.04 0.98
CA PRO A 268 4.70 -28.38 -0.38
C PRO A 268 3.77 -29.43 -1.02
N GLU A 269 3.37 -30.46 -0.26
CA GLU A 269 2.50 -31.55 -0.73
C GLU A 269 1.12 -31.02 -1.17
N PHE A 270 0.59 -30.02 -0.48
CA PHE A 270 -0.67 -29.36 -0.87
C PHE A 270 -0.53 -28.73 -2.26
N HIS A 271 0.53 -28.00 -2.50
CA HIS A 271 0.77 -27.32 -3.77
C HIS A 271 1.10 -28.33 -4.90
N GLU A 272 1.86 -29.38 -4.59
CA GLU A 272 2.13 -30.47 -5.53
C GLU A 272 0.82 -31.17 -5.97
N LYS A 273 -0.11 -31.40 -5.03
CA LYS A 273 -1.43 -31.97 -5.33
C LYS A 273 -2.26 -31.07 -6.27
N ILE A 274 -2.16 -29.74 -6.11
CA ILE A 274 -2.82 -28.80 -7.03
C ILE A 274 -2.18 -28.92 -8.42
N LEU A 275 -0.85 -28.82 -8.52
CA LEU A 275 -0.14 -28.85 -9.81
C LEU A 275 -0.29 -30.21 -10.52
N SER A 276 -0.40 -31.32 -9.79
CA SER A 276 -0.58 -32.65 -10.39
C SER A 276 -1.88 -32.76 -11.20
N LYS A 277 -2.93 -32.01 -10.85
CA LYS A 277 -4.16 -31.93 -11.61
C LYS A 277 -3.96 -31.36 -13.03
N PHE A 278 -2.90 -30.60 -13.23
CA PHE A 278 -2.49 -30.03 -14.52
C PHE A 278 -1.36 -30.83 -15.19
N LYS A 279 -1.26 -32.15 -14.88
CA LYS A 279 -0.26 -33.10 -15.45
C LYS A 279 1.19 -32.70 -15.12
N TRP A 280 1.41 -31.94 -14.02
CA TRP A 280 2.77 -31.69 -13.55
C TRP A 280 3.41 -32.98 -13.02
N LYS A 281 4.42 -33.47 -13.74
CA LYS A 281 5.12 -34.71 -13.36
C LYS A 281 6.23 -34.38 -12.36
N LYS A 282 6.29 -35.14 -11.26
CA LYS A 282 7.40 -35.11 -10.33
C LYS A 282 8.60 -35.82 -11.00
N SER A 283 9.59 -35.04 -11.45
CA SER A 283 10.83 -35.57 -12.05
C SER A 283 11.91 -35.69 -10.97
N SER A 284 12.95 -36.49 -11.23
CA SER A 284 14.13 -36.58 -10.37
C SER A 284 14.86 -35.23 -10.30
N SER A 285 15.17 -34.78 -9.10
CA SER A 285 15.76 -33.47 -8.84
C SER A 285 17.26 -33.44 -9.15
N VAL A 286 17.70 -32.47 -9.91
CA VAL A 286 19.11 -32.06 -9.93
C VAL A 286 19.31 -31.07 -8.78
N THR A 287 20.00 -31.49 -7.75
CA THR A 287 20.38 -30.63 -6.62
C THR A 287 21.60 -29.81 -7.04
N LEU A 288 21.47 -28.49 -7.15
CA LEU A 288 22.62 -27.63 -7.38
C LEU A 288 23.19 -27.15 -6.05
N GLU A 289 24.41 -27.51 -5.75
CA GLU A 289 25.11 -26.94 -4.59
C GLU A 289 25.42 -25.46 -4.80
N ILE A 290 24.85 -24.62 -3.97
CA ILE A 290 25.17 -23.19 -3.93
C ILE A 290 26.53 -23.03 -3.25
N GLN A 291 27.46 -22.34 -3.93
CA GLN A 291 28.78 -22.03 -3.37
C GLN A 291 28.67 -21.26 -2.04
N ASN A 292 29.56 -21.54 -1.10
CA ASN A 292 29.55 -20.91 0.24
C ASN A 292 29.66 -19.37 0.20
N LYS A 293 30.40 -18.81 -0.75
CA LYS A 293 30.50 -17.33 -0.94
C LYS A 293 29.15 -16.72 -1.32
N SER A 294 28.41 -17.36 -2.22
CA SER A 294 27.06 -16.93 -2.63
C SER A 294 26.07 -17.05 -1.46
N LYS A 295 26.16 -18.10 -0.63
CA LYS A 295 25.32 -18.24 0.58
C LYS A 295 25.49 -17.09 1.56
N LYS A 296 26.73 -16.61 1.78
CA LYS A 296 27.00 -15.45 2.66
C LYS A 296 26.35 -14.18 2.14
N ARG A 297 26.51 -13.91 0.83
CA ARG A 297 25.91 -12.72 0.18
C ARG A 297 24.38 -12.75 0.24
N ILE A 298 23.76 -13.87 -0.10
CA ILE A 298 22.29 -14.03 -0.05
C ILE A 298 21.80 -13.84 1.39
N ARG A 299 22.46 -14.42 2.39
CA ARG A 299 22.11 -14.24 3.80
C ARG A 299 22.18 -12.76 4.21
N PHE A 300 23.22 -12.06 3.83
CA PHE A 300 23.34 -10.61 4.09
C PHE A 300 22.18 -9.83 3.50
N LEU A 301 21.84 -10.06 2.22
CA LEU A 301 20.72 -9.38 1.55
C LEU A 301 19.37 -9.67 2.21
N ILE A 302 19.12 -10.93 2.60
CA ILE A 302 17.89 -11.32 3.33
C ILE A 302 17.83 -10.61 4.68
N ILE A 303 18.91 -10.59 5.45
CA ILE A 303 18.95 -9.91 6.75
C ILE A 303 18.73 -8.41 6.59
N SER A 304 19.37 -7.77 5.61
CA SER A 304 19.17 -6.35 5.31
C SER A 304 17.73 -6.04 4.96
N TYR A 305 17.09 -6.88 4.12
CA TYR A 305 15.67 -6.76 3.79
C TYR A 305 14.77 -6.91 5.02
N VAL A 306 15.02 -7.92 5.85
CA VAL A 306 14.28 -8.17 7.10
C VAL A 306 14.38 -6.96 8.04
N LEU A 307 15.59 -6.44 8.27
CA LEU A 307 15.80 -5.27 9.12
C LEU A 307 15.10 -4.04 8.58
N PHE A 308 15.16 -3.81 7.28
CA PHE A 308 14.45 -2.71 6.63
C PHE A 308 12.94 -2.82 6.82
N GLN A 309 12.36 -4.00 6.60
CA GLN A 309 10.91 -4.24 6.77
C GLN A 309 10.44 -4.15 8.22
N LEU A 310 11.33 -4.38 9.19
CA LEU A 310 11.03 -4.15 10.61
C LEU A 310 11.16 -2.68 11.00
N PHE A 311 12.13 -1.97 10.43
CA PHE A 311 12.38 -0.56 10.76
C PHE A 311 11.29 0.37 10.20
N ILE A 312 10.91 0.21 8.93
CA ILE A 312 9.99 1.12 8.26
C ILE A 312 8.64 1.28 9.00
N PRO A 313 7.97 0.22 9.45
CA PRO A 313 6.73 0.36 10.20
C PRO A 313 6.88 1.02 11.57
N LEU A 314 8.07 0.95 12.17
CA LEU A 314 8.35 1.52 13.50
C LEU A 314 8.83 2.98 13.46
N ARG A 315 9.15 3.52 12.27
CA ARG A 315 9.74 4.86 12.15
C ARG A 315 8.86 5.99 12.70
N TYR A 316 7.53 5.76 12.86
CA TYR A 316 6.64 6.74 13.48
C TYR A 316 7.06 7.08 14.91
N SER A 317 7.72 6.15 15.64
CA SER A 317 8.20 6.40 17.00
C SER A 317 9.35 7.41 17.09
N LEU A 318 9.91 7.84 15.97
CA LEU A 318 10.91 8.90 15.90
C LEU A 318 10.30 10.31 15.96
N TYR A 319 8.97 10.42 15.90
CA TYR A 319 8.25 11.69 15.91
C TYR A 319 7.38 11.80 17.15
N THR A 320 7.14 13.02 17.57
CA THR A 320 6.28 13.36 18.71
C THR A 320 4.86 13.71 18.25
N GLY A 321 3.90 13.75 19.17
CA GLY A 321 2.52 14.10 18.90
C GLY A 321 1.64 12.95 18.44
N ASN A 322 0.39 13.25 18.09
CA ASN A 322 -0.59 12.25 17.68
C ASN A 322 -0.35 11.84 16.21
N LEU A 323 -0.12 10.54 15.99
CA LEU A 323 0.19 10.01 14.68
C LEU A 323 -0.96 10.16 13.67
N PHE A 324 -2.21 10.10 14.12
CA PHE A 324 -3.38 10.29 13.24
C PHE A 324 -3.57 11.77 12.85
N TRP A 325 -2.98 12.66 13.63
CA TRP A 325 -2.99 14.10 13.35
C TRP A 325 -1.89 14.49 12.37
N ASN A 326 -0.63 14.20 12.71
CA ASN A 326 0.53 14.64 11.93
C ASN A 326 0.92 13.69 10.77
N GLU A 327 0.49 12.41 10.82
CA GLU A 327 0.77 11.34 9.84
C GLU A 327 2.27 11.08 9.56
N GLU A 328 3.15 11.44 10.50
CA GLU A 328 4.58 11.19 10.38
C GLU A 328 4.89 9.70 10.56
N GLY A 329 5.34 9.07 9.48
CA GLY A 329 5.57 7.64 9.47
C GLY A 329 4.33 6.76 9.28
N PHE A 330 3.17 7.33 8.97
CA PHE A 330 1.92 6.58 8.80
C PHE A 330 1.94 5.68 7.54
N ARG A 331 2.29 6.21 6.36
CA ARG A 331 2.41 5.39 5.12
C ARG A 331 3.52 4.37 5.25
N PHE A 332 3.40 3.24 4.56
CA PHE A 332 4.33 2.09 4.58
C PHE A 332 4.51 1.39 5.93
N SER A 333 3.59 1.59 6.89
CA SER A 333 3.68 1.04 8.24
C SER A 333 2.57 0.03 8.58
N TRP A 334 1.89 -0.47 7.56
CA TRP A 334 0.83 -1.47 7.67
C TRP A 334 -0.37 -1.03 8.51
N ARG A 335 -0.59 0.28 8.61
CA ARG A 335 -1.75 0.88 9.28
C ARG A 335 -2.95 0.81 8.34
N VAL A 336 -3.70 -0.29 8.44
CA VAL A 336 -4.83 -0.59 7.56
C VAL A 336 -6.12 -0.26 8.30
N MET A 337 -6.94 0.64 7.74
CA MET A 337 -8.26 0.98 8.25
C MET A 337 -8.25 1.35 9.75
N LEU A 338 -7.38 2.27 10.15
CA LEU A 338 -7.21 2.64 11.56
C LEU A 338 -7.77 4.01 11.92
N MET A 339 -8.05 4.83 10.93
CA MET A 339 -8.58 6.16 11.20
C MET A 339 -9.64 6.55 10.17
N HIS A 340 -10.61 7.30 10.63
CA HIS A 340 -11.55 8.06 9.83
C HIS A 340 -11.19 9.53 10.00
N LYS A 341 -10.70 10.16 8.93
CA LYS A 341 -10.20 11.53 8.95
C LYS A 341 -10.85 12.31 7.82
N GLU A 342 -11.51 13.39 8.14
CA GLU A 342 -12.18 14.27 7.20
C GLU A 342 -11.68 15.70 7.41
N GLY A 343 -11.56 16.45 6.32
CA GLY A 343 -11.06 17.81 6.38
C GLY A 343 -11.67 18.73 5.35
N THR A 344 -11.66 20.02 5.67
CA THR A 344 -11.97 21.10 4.73
C THR A 344 -10.78 22.01 4.62
N ALA A 345 -10.35 22.31 3.39
CA ALA A 345 -9.17 23.12 3.13
C ALA A 345 -9.52 24.28 2.20
N THR A 346 -9.32 25.49 2.68
CA THR A 346 -9.46 26.72 1.91
C THR A 346 -8.10 27.36 1.73
N PHE A 347 -7.64 27.50 0.50
CA PHE A 347 -6.35 28.11 0.17
C PHE A 347 -6.52 29.53 -0.32
N TYR A 348 -5.53 30.36 -0.02
CA TYR A 348 -5.46 31.76 -0.37
C TYR A 348 -4.09 32.07 -0.99
N VAL A 349 -4.10 32.74 -2.12
CA VAL A 349 -2.92 33.30 -2.77
C VAL A 349 -2.88 34.78 -2.44
N ARG A 350 -1.84 35.24 -1.77
CA ARG A 350 -1.67 36.63 -1.38
C ARG A 350 -0.48 37.25 -2.12
N ASP A 351 -0.74 38.30 -2.85
CA ASP A 351 0.31 39.07 -3.53
C ASP A 351 1.22 39.77 -2.51
N SER A 352 2.55 39.67 -2.69
CA SER A 352 3.50 40.23 -1.75
C SER A 352 3.53 41.77 -1.74
N LYS A 353 3.25 42.43 -2.87
CA LYS A 353 3.28 43.88 -3.03
C LYS A 353 1.97 44.54 -2.59
N THR A 354 0.87 44.08 -3.16
CA THR A 354 -0.44 44.71 -2.95
C THR A 354 -1.19 44.20 -1.74
N LYS A 355 -0.73 43.10 -1.13
CA LYS A 355 -1.38 42.38 -0.01
C LYS A 355 -2.80 41.90 -0.34
N ARG A 356 -3.20 41.96 -1.61
CA ARG A 356 -4.50 41.41 -2.06
C ARG A 356 -4.45 39.90 -1.95
N GLU A 357 -5.60 39.33 -1.59
CA GLU A 357 -5.77 37.91 -1.35
C GLU A 357 -6.86 37.36 -2.27
N ILE A 358 -6.61 36.19 -2.84
CA ILE A 358 -7.53 35.49 -3.72
C ILE A 358 -7.75 34.10 -3.13
N GLN A 359 -9.01 33.76 -2.90
CA GLN A 359 -9.39 32.41 -2.47
C GLN A 359 -9.34 31.48 -3.69
N ILE A 360 -8.72 30.32 -3.50
CA ILE A 360 -8.56 29.29 -4.55
C ILE A 360 -9.70 28.30 -4.48
N ARG A 361 -10.27 28.00 -5.63
CA ARG A 361 -11.19 26.89 -5.80
C ARG A 361 -10.40 25.63 -6.13
N ASN A 362 -10.17 24.75 -5.14
CA ASN A 362 -9.31 23.56 -5.28
C ASN A 362 -9.72 22.65 -6.44
N SER A 363 -11.02 22.48 -6.67
CA SER A 363 -11.58 21.66 -7.77
C SER A 363 -11.21 22.13 -9.18
N GLN A 364 -10.56 23.29 -9.34
CA GLN A 364 -9.96 23.70 -10.62
C GLN A 364 -8.66 22.94 -10.95
N PHE A 365 -7.97 22.44 -9.93
CA PHE A 365 -6.65 21.84 -10.06
C PHE A 365 -6.59 20.39 -9.59
N LEU A 366 -7.46 20.01 -8.65
CA LEU A 366 -7.49 18.72 -7.99
C LEU A 366 -8.73 17.92 -8.39
N SER A 367 -8.57 16.63 -8.56
CA SER A 367 -9.70 15.70 -8.56
C SER A 367 -10.33 15.65 -7.16
N LYS A 368 -11.59 15.17 -7.07
CA LYS A 368 -12.26 15.03 -5.78
C LYS A 368 -11.46 14.16 -4.80
N THR A 369 -10.91 13.04 -5.26
CA THR A 369 -10.06 12.16 -4.43
C THR A 369 -8.81 12.88 -3.94
N GLN A 370 -8.15 13.65 -4.81
CA GLN A 370 -6.97 14.42 -4.42
C GLN A 370 -7.31 15.50 -3.39
N GLU A 371 -8.43 16.21 -3.57
CA GLU A 371 -8.89 17.24 -2.63
C GLU A 371 -9.20 16.64 -1.26
N ASP A 372 -9.95 15.54 -1.21
CA ASP A 372 -10.31 14.85 0.04
C ASP A 372 -9.04 14.36 0.79
N GLN A 373 -8.09 13.77 0.08
CA GLN A 373 -6.84 13.31 0.68
C GLN A 373 -5.93 14.48 1.08
N MET A 374 -5.78 15.48 0.24
CA MET A 374 -4.94 16.67 0.51
C MET A 374 -5.44 17.44 1.72
N SER A 375 -6.76 17.59 1.90
CA SER A 375 -7.32 18.36 3.01
C SER A 375 -6.97 17.84 4.40
N THR A 376 -6.51 16.60 4.49
CA THR A 376 -6.19 15.93 5.77
C THR A 376 -4.72 15.56 5.93
N GLN A 377 -3.92 15.60 4.86
CA GLN A 377 -2.55 15.10 4.85
C GLN A 377 -1.52 16.22 4.74
N PRO A 378 -0.74 16.51 5.81
CA PRO A 378 0.14 17.68 5.87
C PRO A 378 1.15 17.77 4.72
N ASP A 379 1.73 16.65 4.31
CA ASP A 379 2.72 16.63 3.23
C ASP A 379 2.11 16.94 1.86
N MET A 380 0.83 16.61 1.63
CA MET A 380 0.10 16.97 0.42
C MET A 380 -0.33 18.44 0.45
N ILE A 381 -0.68 18.97 1.62
CA ILE A 381 -0.98 20.39 1.81
C ILE A 381 0.22 21.25 1.40
N LEU A 382 1.43 20.89 1.85
CA LEU A 382 2.65 21.64 1.47
C LEU A 382 2.94 21.55 -0.02
N GLN A 383 2.79 20.37 -0.63
CA GLN A 383 3.00 20.22 -2.07
C GLN A 383 1.98 21.02 -2.88
N TYR A 384 0.73 21.07 -2.44
CA TYR A 384 -0.30 21.87 -3.10
C TYR A 384 -0.02 23.37 -2.94
N ALA A 385 0.44 23.81 -1.77
CA ALA A 385 0.88 25.20 -1.57
C ALA A 385 2.05 25.58 -2.49
N GLN A 386 3.03 24.70 -2.67
CA GLN A 386 4.13 24.91 -3.61
C GLN A 386 3.65 24.98 -5.06
N PHE A 387 2.75 24.07 -5.46
CA PHE A 387 2.11 24.10 -6.77
C PHE A 387 1.37 25.44 -7.01
N LEU A 388 0.59 25.91 -6.04
CA LEU A 388 -0.13 27.18 -6.15
C LEU A 388 0.85 28.36 -6.26
N LYS A 389 1.94 28.36 -5.50
CA LYS A 389 2.97 29.38 -5.58
C LYS A 389 3.56 29.46 -7.00
N GLU A 390 3.97 28.31 -7.56
CA GLU A 390 4.52 28.25 -8.92
C GLU A 390 3.48 28.67 -9.96
N LYS A 391 2.24 28.20 -9.83
CA LYS A 391 1.15 28.47 -10.77
C LYS A 391 0.77 29.95 -10.85
N PHE A 392 0.80 30.64 -9.68
CA PHE A 392 0.37 32.04 -9.58
C PHE A 392 1.55 33.03 -9.58
N SER A 393 2.81 32.58 -9.58
CA SER A 393 3.98 33.45 -9.71
C SER A 393 3.98 34.15 -11.05
N ASP A 394 4.02 35.49 -11.03
CA ASP A 394 3.99 36.35 -12.22
C ASP A 394 2.78 36.10 -13.15
N SER A 395 1.72 35.50 -12.60
CA SER A 395 0.48 35.27 -13.35
C SER A 395 -0.37 36.54 -13.41
N THR A 396 -1.05 36.72 -14.52
CA THR A 396 -1.96 37.83 -14.74
C THR A 396 -3.40 37.34 -14.61
N LEU A 397 -4.16 37.95 -13.70
CA LEU A 397 -5.57 37.65 -13.49
C LEU A 397 -6.44 38.83 -13.90
N ILE A 398 -7.56 38.54 -14.51
CA ILE A 398 -8.59 39.52 -14.81
C ILE A 398 -9.71 39.38 -13.79
N ILE A 399 -9.88 40.39 -12.93
CA ILE A 399 -10.93 40.43 -11.90
C ILE A 399 -11.70 41.73 -12.11
N ASN A 400 -13.03 41.65 -12.32
CA ASN A 400 -13.89 42.79 -12.57
C ASN A 400 -13.39 43.72 -13.71
N ASN A 401 -12.95 43.15 -14.81
CA ASN A 401 -12.34 43.83 -15.97
C ASN A 401 -11.06 44.61 -15.68
N GLN A 402 -10.41 44.38 -14.53
CA GLN A 402 -9.08 44.92 -14.22
C GLN A 402 -8.04 43.82 -14.25
N THR A 403 -6.91 44.11 -14.83
CA THR A 403 -5.75 43.18 -14.93
C THR A 403 -4.86 43.33 -13.70
N TYR A 404 -4.64 42.23 -13.02
CA TYR A 404 -3.76 42.15 -11.83
C TYR A 404 -2.64 41.16 -12.09
N THR A 405 -1.41 41.59 -11.94
CA THR A 405 -0.23 40.68 -11.92
C THR A 405 0.12 40.35 -10.48
N ILE A 406 0.21 39.07 -10.18
CA ILE A 406 0.62 38.59 -8.84
C ILE A 406 2.13 38.45 -8.83
N HIS A 407 2.79 39.14 -7.89
CA HIS A 407 4.24 39.10 -7.74
C HIS A 407 4.64 38.35 -6.49
N ASN A 408 5.49 37.32 -6.64
CA ASN A 408 6.04 36.52 -5.55
C ASN A 408 4.98 36.16 -4.47
N PRO A 409 3.98 35.35 -4.82
CA PRO A 409 2.84 35.06 -3.93
C PRO A 409 3.26 34.31 -2.67
N SER A 410 2.65 34.66 -1.55
CA SER A 410 2.59 33.81 -0.36
C SER A 410 1.31 32.99 -0.37
N ILE A 411 1.41 31.75 0.11
CA ILE A 411 0.28 30.80 0.12
C ILE A 411 -0.15 30.56 1.57
N HIS A 412 -1.39 30.83 1.83
CA HIS A 412 -2.02 30.67 3.14
C HIS A 412 -3.18 29.69 3.04
N ALA A 413 -3.48 29.00 4.13
CA ALA A 413 -4.62 28.12 4.17
C ALA A 413 -5.32 28.13 5.53
N SER A 414 -6.64 27.99 5.50
CA SER A 414 -7.45 27.71 6.68
C SER A 414 -7.97 26.29 6.53
N ILE A 415 -7.51 25.38 7.37
CA ILE A 415 -7.81 23.96 7.28
C ILE A 415 -8.34 23.45 8.61
N PHE A 416 -9.48 22.79 8.55
CA PHE A 416 -10.11 22.14 9.70
C PHE A 416 -10.19 20.63 9.45
N VAL A 417 -9.89 19.84 10.46
CA VAL A 417 -9.84 18.38 10.38
C VAL A 417 -10.55 17.73 11.56
N SER A 418 -11.33 16.70 11.28
CA SER A 418 -11.92 15.78 12.24
C SER A 418 -11.19 14.44 12.20
N VAL A 419 -10.96 13.83 13.36
CA VAL A 419 -10.33 12.51 13.50
C VAL A 419 -11.18 11.62 14.37
N ASN A 420 -11.57 10.45 13.86
CA ASN A 420 -12.28 9.39 14.60
C ASN A 420 -13.54 9.87 15.33
N GLY A 421 -14.34 10.70 14.66
CA GLY A 421 -15.63 11.17 15.17
C GLY A 421 -15.55 12.32 16.16
N ARG A 422 -14.36 12.88 16.42
CA ARG A 422 -14.21 14.12 17.21
C ARG A 422 -14.72 15.32 16.41
N LEU A 423 -15.00 16.41 17.12
CA LEU A 423 -15.34 17.68 16.47
C LEU A 423 -14.19 18.15 15.57
N SER A 424 -14.53 18.87 14.52
CA SER A 424 -13.54 19.45 13.61
C SER A 424 -12.71 20.51 14.33
N GLN A 425 -11.39 20.41 14.23
CA GLN A 425 -10.41 21.27 14.91
C GLN A 425 -9.58 22.01 13.87
N LEU A 426 -9.08 23.18 14.24
CA LEU A 426 -8.15 23.93 13.41
C LEU A 426 -6.86 23.10 13.23
N PHE A 427 -6.52 22.81 11.97
CA PHE A 427 -5.38 22.01 11.60
C PHE A 427 -4.20 22.88 11.14
N ILE A 428 -4.54 23.92 10.38
CA ILE A 428 -3.58 24.92 9.91
C ILE A 428 -4.22 26.31 10.00
N ASP A 429 -3.54 27.21 10.71
CA ASP A 429 -3.95 28.60 10.81
C ASP A 429 -3.58 29.38 9.54
N LYS A 430 -4.50 30.24 9.10
CA LYS A 430 -4.33 31.10 7.93
C LYS A 430 -3.12 32.04 8.01
N ASN A 431 -2.58 32.29 9.21
CA ASN A 431 -1.42 33.17 9.38
C ASN A 431 -0.10 32.55 8.91
N HIS A 432 -0.03 31.23 8.76
CA HIS A 432 1.16 30.55 8.26
C HIS A 432 1.33 30.72 6.75
N ASP A 433 2.50 31.16 6.32
CA ASP A 433 2.89 31.15 4.91
C ASP A 433 3.46 29.77 4.52
N LEU A 434 2.60 28.91 4.02
CA LEU A 434 2.94 27.52 3.65
C LEU A 434 3.98 27.45 2.52
N SER A 435 4.10 28.51 1.72
CA SER A 435 5.04 28.55 0.59
C SER A 435 6.51 28.63 1.03
N LYS A 436 6.76 28.94 2.31
CA LYS A 436 8.11 28.99 2.90
C LYS A 436 8.50 27.72 3.63
N ILE A 437 7.55 26.83 3.89
CA ILE A 437 7.81 25.60 4.63
C ILE A 437 8.40 24.56 3.67
N PRO A 438 9.61 24.03 3.94
CA PRO A 438 10.23 23.05 3.09
C PRO A 438 9.54 21.67 3.19
N TYR A 439 9.39 20.99 2.06
CA TYR A 439 8.89 19.61 2.04
C TYR A 439 10.02 18.64 2.43
N THR A 440 10.02 18.19 3.67
CA THR A 440 11.06 17.33 4.27
C THR A 440 10.46 16.24 5.16
N LEU A 441 11.32 15.37 5.73
CA LEU A 441 10.95 14.41 6.78
C LEU A 441 11.06 15.00 8.20
N ALA A 442 11.36 16.29 8.34
CA ALA A 442 11.41 16.92 9.64
C ALA A 442 10.03 16.94 10.33
N HIS A 443 10.04 17.03 11.66
CA HIS A 443 8.81 17.12 12.44
C HIS A 443 7.97 18.34 12.06
N ARG A 444 6.66 18.16 11.97
CA ARG A 444 5.68 19.14 11.46
C ARG A 444 5.16 20.07 12.55
N ASN A 445 6.04 20.87 13.10
CA ASN A 445 5.74 21.82 14.17
C ASN A 445 4.88 23.03 13.73
N TRP A 446 4.51 23.11 12.47
CA TRP A 446 3.64 24.12 11.88
C TRP A 446 2.15 23.72 11.87
N LEU A 447 1.84 22.52 12.32
CA LEU A 447 0.46 22.08 12.55
C LEU A 447 -0.03 22.59 13.91
N GLU A 448 -1.31 22.95 13.97
CA GLU A 448 -1.95 23.26 15.24
C GLU A 448 -2.00 22.04 16.17
N PRO A 449 -1.90 22.22 17.49
CA PRO A 449 -1.95 21.12 18.44
C PRO A 449 -3.26 20.31 18.34
N PHE A 450 -3.15 18.99 18.46
CA PHE A 450 -4.31 18.11 18.50
C PHE A 450 -4.94 18.11 19.90
N ASP A 451 -6.23 18.45 19.99
CA ASP A 451 -7.01 18.23 21.20
C ASP A 451 -7.63 16.81 21.14
N SER A 452 -7.24 15.99 22.10
CA SER A 452 -7.71 14.61 22.21
C SER A 452 -9.09 14.45 22.89
N LYS A 453 -9.66 15.56 23.41
CA LYS A 453 -10.94 15.56 24.12
C LYS A 453 -12.14 15.39 23.19
#